data_1ba1fca5ed4aa44fa7e3d6564eee2000
#
_entry.id   1ba1fca5ed4aa44fa7e3d6564eee2000
#
_cell.length_a   1.000
_cell.length_b   1.000
_cell.length_c   1.000
_cell.angle_alpha   90.00
_cell.angle_beta   90.00
_cell.angle_gamma   90.00
#
_symmetry.space_group_name_H-M   'P 1'
#
loop_
_entity.id
_entity.type
_entity.pdbx_description
1 polymer ?
#
loop_
_entity_poly.entity_id
_entity_poly.type
_entity_poly.pdbx_seq_one_letter_code
_entity_poly.pdbx_strand_id
1 'polypeptide(L)'
;DELKLNDDYRAQMFRYTNSFKEARFLRAYFYFNLVRAYGDVPYFTEMVTTDQVNSLTRTPAQEIFNAIIAECDKLSTELPADYTKLGLDGIAPAENGRVTCYAALALKARAALYAASPLFNPENNKDLWRRAAEANKEVIETCTANGFKLSKYSELWGPNNWSNNE
;
A
#
# COMPACT_ATOMS: atom_id res chain seq x y z
N ASP A 1 26.82 -10.93 19.57
CA ASP A 1 25.93 -12.02 19.17
C ASP A 1 24.79 -12.31 20.15
N GLU A 2 24.97 -12.11 21.47
CA GLU A 2 23.93 -12.28 22.49
C GLU A 2 22.73 -11.31 22.30
N LEU A 3 22.97 -10.08 21.86
CA LEU A 3 21.91 -9.10 21.56
C LEU A 3 20.95 -9.58 20.47
N LYS A 4 21.42 -10.34 19.49
CA LYS A 4 20.60 -10.89 18.41
C LYS A 4 19.65 -11.99 18.84
N LEU A 5 19.87 -12.60 20.01
CA LEU A 5 19.04 -13.63 20.59
C LEU A 5 17.98 -13.06 21.54
N ASN A 6 18.06 -11.76 21.87
CA ASN A 6 17.09 -11.10 22.73
C ASN A 6 15.84 -10.75 21.93
N ASP A 7 14.67 -11.19 22.40
CA ASP A 7 13.38 -11.00 21.73
C ASP A 7 12.98 -9.53 21.62
N ASP A 8 13.27 -8.72 22.62
CA ASP A 8 13.02 -7.27 22.58
C ASP A 8 13.87 -6.59 21.50
N TYR A 9 15.13 -6.98 21.36
CA TYR A 9 15.99 -6.47 20.30
C TYR A 9 15.45 -6.87 18.91
N ARG A 10 15.03 -8.12 18.74
CA ARG A 10 14.46 -8.62 17.48
C ARG A 10 13.18 -7.87 17.12
N ALA A 11 12.29 -7.63 18.09
CA ALA A 11 11.07 -6.87 17.89
C ALA A 11 11.36 -5.41 17.51
N GLN A 12 12.29 -4.76 18.17
CA GLN A 12 12.68 -3.38 17.87
C GLN A 12 13.32 -3.28 16.49
N MET A 13 14.23 -4.19 16.15
CA MET A 13 14.85 -4.22 14.81
C MET A 13 13.84 -4.48 13.71
N PHE A 14 12.86 -5.35 13.95
CA PHE A 14 11.77 -5.59 13.04
C PHE A 14 10.93 -4.32 12.82
N ARG A 15 10.54 -3.64 13.88
CA ARG A 15 9.81 -2.36 13.80
C ARG A 15 10.62 -1.29 13.08
N TYR A 16 11.88 -1.14 13.45
CA TYR A 16 12.78 -0.18 12.82
C TYR A 16 12.91 -0.42 11.30
N THR A 17 13.13 -1.66 10.90
CA THR A 17 13.29 -2.04 9.49
C THR A 17 12.02 -1.83 8.67
N ASN A 18 10.84 -2.09 9.25
CA ASN A 18 9.59 -2.02 8.53
C ASN A 18 8.91 -0.64 8.61
N SER A 19 9.13 0.14 9.68
CA SER A 19 8.52 1.47 9.84
C SER A 19 8.82 2.40 8.67
N PHE A 20 10.02 2.36 8.11
CA PHE A 20 10.37 3.15 6.94
C PHE A 20 9.56 2.74 5.70
N LYS A 21 9.35 1.45 5.49
CA LYS A 21 8.55 0.93 4.38
C LYS A 21 7.08 1.29 4.54
N GLU A 22 6.57 1.20 5.76
CA GLU A 22 5.20 1.60 6.09
C GLU A 22 4.98 3.10 5.89
N ALA A 23 5.94 3.93 6.28
CA ALA A 23 5.88 5.38 6.04
C ALA A 23 5.83 5.70 4.53
N ARG A 24 6.58 4.98 3.71
CA ARG A 24 6.54 5.07 2.25
C ARG A 24 5.16 4.67 1.70
N PHE A 25 4.59 3.59 2.21
CA PHE A 25 3.23 3.18 1.84
C PHE A 25 2.19 4.23 2.24
N LEU A 26 2.24 4.73 3.46
CA LEU A 26 1.31 5.76 3.94
C LEU A 26 1.41 7.03 3.10
N ARG A 27 2.61 7.45 2.72
CA ARG A 27 2.80 8.56 1.80
C ARG A 27 2.11 8.30 0.46
N ALA A 28 2.31 7.14 -0.15
CA ALA A 28 1.63 6.75 -1.39
C ALA A 28 0.10 6.75 -1.24
N TYR A 29 -0.40 6.23 -0.12
CA TYR A 29 -1.83 6.20 0.20
C TYR A 29 -2.43 7.61 0.38
N PHE A 30 -1.73 8.50 1.07
CA PHE A 30 -2.19 9.89 1.23
C PHE A 30 -2.18 10.65 -0.09
N TYR A 31 -1.15 10.49 -0.91
CA TYR A 31 -1.13 11.07 -2.26
C TYR A 31 -2.23 10.50 -3.15
N PHE A 32 -2.52 9.21 -3.07
CA PHE A 32 -3.65 8.64 -3.79
C PHE A 32 -4.97 9.34 -3.41
N ASN A 33 -5.21 9.57 -2.12
CA ASN A 33 -6.42 10.27 -1.68
C ASN A 33 -6.45 11.74 -2.10
N LEU A 34 -5.31 12.43 -2.06
CA LEU A 34 -5.18 13.82 -2.52
C LEU A 34 -5.48 13.95 -4.01
N VAL A 35 -4.82 13.14 -4.85
CA VAL A 35 -5.01 13.17 -6.30
C VAL A 35 -6.44 12.79 -6.68
N ARG A 36 -7.00 11.78 -6.04
CA ARG A 36 -8.39 11.38 -6.26
C ARG A 36 -9.38 12.51 -5.99
N ALA A 37 -9.12 13.33 -4.97
CA ALA A 37 -10.03 14.39 -4.55
C ALA A 37 -9.80 15.72 -5.29
N TYR A 38 -8.55 16.05 -5.61
CA TYR A 38 -8.15 17.38 -6.07
C TYR A 38 -7.50 17.40 -7.46
N GLY A 39 -7.25 16.24 -8.08
CA GLY A 39 -6.53 16.16 -9.34
C GLY A 39 -5.05 16.48 -9.17
N ASP A 40 -4.54 17.41 -9.96
CA ASP A 40 -3.16 17.85 -9.89
C ASP A 40 -2.86 18.51 -8.54
N VAL A 41 -1.84 18.01 -7.84
CA VAL A 41 -1.39 18.53 -6.53
C VAL A 41 0.14 18.62 -6.50
N PRO A 42 0.73 19.46 -5.65
CA PRO A 42 2.17 19.43 -5.44
C PRO A 42 2.62 18.06 -4.94
N TYR A 43 3.62 17.46 -5.61
CA TYR A 43 4.17 16.16 -5.26
C TYR A 43 5.64 16.29 -4.88
N PHE A 44 5.99 15.83 -3.68
CA PHE A 44 7.36 15.81 -3.19
C PHE A 44 7.56 14.61 -2.27
N THR A 45 8.79 14.08 -2.26
CA THR A 45 9.18 12.90 -1.47
C THR A 45 10.21 13.22 -0.40
N GLU A 46 10.72 14.44 -0.40
CA GLU A 46 11.71 14.96 0.53
C GLU A 46 11.14 16.11 1.35
N MET A 47 11.80 16.45 2.44
CA MET A 47 11.42 17.63 3.23
C MET A 47 11.63 18.89 2.40
N VAL A 48 10.59 19.70 2.30
CA VAL A 48 10.64 21.02 1.67
C VAL A 48 10.81 22.10 2.73
N THR A 49 11.65 23.09 2.43
CA THR A 49 11.82 24.27 3.30
C THR A 49 10.65 25.24 3.12
N THR A 50 10.48 26.16 4.07
CA THR A 50 9.42 27.20 3.99
C THR A 50 9.51 28.01 2.71
N ASP A 51 10.71 28.31 2.22
CA ASP A 51 10.91 29.10 1.00
C ASP A 51 10.50 28.27 -0.25
N GLN A 52 10.79 26.97 -0.25
CA GLN A 52 10.42 26.07 -1.34
C GLN A 52 8.91 25.84 -1.42
N VAL A 53 8.20 25.79 -0.29
CA VAL A 53 6.74 25.58 -0.25
C VAL A 53 6.00 26.58 -1.14
N ASN A 54 6.39 27.85 -1.11
CA ASN A 54 5.73 28.90 -1.88
C ASN A 54 6.02 28.82 -3.40
N SER A 55 7.02 28.06 -3.81
CA SER A 55 7.42 27.86 -5.22
C SER A 55 6.92 26.52 -5.80
N LEU A 56 6.26 25.68 -5.00
CA LEU A 56 5.75 24.40 -5.47
C LEU A 56 4.65 24.58 -6.51
N THR A 57 4.83 23.94 -7.64
CA THR A 57 3.81 23.83 -8.69
C THR A 57 3.01 22.53 -8.54
N ARG A 58 1.84 22.47 -9.15
CA ARG A 58 1.04 21.24 -9.20
C ARG A 58 1.71 20.27 -10.19
N THR A 59 1.85 19.03 -9.74
CA THR A 59 2.28 17.90 -10.58
C THR A 59 1.04 17.27 -11.22
N PRO A 60 1.08 16.96 -12.53
CA PRO A 60 -0.02 16.30 -13.20
C PRO A 60 -0.47 14.99 -12.50
N ALA A 61 -1.76 14.78 -12.38
CA ALA A 61 -2.35 13.61 -11.70
C ALA A 61 -1.81 12.28 -12.23
N GLN A 62 -1.62 12.17 -13.55
CA GLN A 62 -1.06 10.96 -14.18
C GLN A 62 0.38 10.65 -13.72
N GLU A 63 1.20 11.66 -13.53
CA GLU A 63 2.57 11.48 -13.03
C GLU A 63 2.55 10.99 -11.58
N ILE A 64 1.65 11.52 -10.76
CA ILE A 64 1.51 11.10 -9.36
C ILE A 64 0.98 9.67 -9.28
N PHE A 65 -0.03 9.29 -10.08
CA PHE A 65 -0.48 7.90 -10.16
C PHE A 65 0.64 6.96 -10.58
N ASN A 66 1.45 7.33 -11.56
CA ASN A 66 2.61 6.55 -11.98
C ASN A 66 3.64 6.38 -10.85
N ALA A 67 3.91 7.45 -10.09
CA ALA A 67 4.80 7.39 -8.93
C ALA A 67 4.25 6.48 -7.83
N ILE A 68 2.95 6.56 -7.52
CA ILE A 68 2.28 5.70 -6.55
C ILE A 68 2.36 4.22 -6.99
N ILE A 69 2.07 3.92 -8.26
CA ILE A 69 2.13 2.56 -8.81
C ILE A 69 3.55 2.00 -8.70
N ALA A 70 4.56 2.78 -9.09
CA ALA A 70 5.96 2.36 -9.02
C ALA A 70 6.45 2.16 -7.57
N GLU A 71 5.99 2.99 -6.64
CA GLU A 71 6.32 2.85 -5.22
C GLU A 71 5.66 1.61 -4.61
N CYS A 72 4.38 1.38 -4.90
CA CYS A 72 3.66 0.20 -4.45
C CYS A 72 4.23 -1.10 -5.03
N ASP A 73 4.73 -1.06 -6.26
CA ASP A 73 5.40 -2.19 -6.90
C ASP A 73 6.65 -2.62 -6.11
N LYS A 74 7.50 -1.66 -5.74
CA LYS A 74 8.65 -1.93 -4.87
C LYS A 74 8.22 -2.44 -3.50
N LEU A 75 7.25 -1.79 -2.87
CA LEU A 75 6.76 -2.15 -1.54
C LEU A 75 6.11 -3.54 -1.50
N SER A 76 5.52 -4.01 -2.60
CA SER A 76 4.96 -5.35 -2.68
C SER A 76 6.00 -6.45 -2.52
N THR A 77 7.26 -6.17 -2.82
CA THR A 77 8.39 -7.09 -2.63
C THR A 77 9.16 -6.87 -1.33
N GLU A 78 9.06 -5.67 -0.75
CA GLU A 78 9.80 -5.28 0.45
C GLU A 78 9.03 -5.51 1.74
N LEU A 79 7.69 -5.40 1.71
CA LEU A 79 6.83 -5.56 2.88
C LEU A 79 6.57 -7.03 3.18
N PRO A 80 6.41 -7.39 4.46
CA PRO A 80 6.03 -8.75 4.84
C PRO A 80 4.63 -9.12 4.31
N ALA A 81 4.46 -10.40 3.96
CA ALA A 81 3.16 -10.95 3.61
C ALA A 81 2.29 -11.19 4.87
N ASP A 82 2.94 -11.56 5.97
CA ASP A 82 2.27 -11.91 7.23
C ASP A 82 3.21 -11.58 8.39
N TYR A 83 2.74 -10.77 9.32
CA TYR A 83 3.52 -10.36 10.49
C TYR A 83 3.55 -11.43 11.59
N THR A 84 2.69 -12.45 11.52
CA THR A 84 2.68 -13.56 12.48
C THR A 84 3.71 -14.65 12.16
N LYS A 85 4.14 -14.76 10.89
CA LYS A 85 5.05 -15.81 10.41
C LYS A 85 6.54 -15.43 10.41
N LEU A 86 6.91 -14.32 11.01
CA LEU A 86 8.29 -13.80 10.95
C LEU A 86 9.21 -14.35 12.07
N GLY A 87 8.83 -15.45 12.72
CA GLY A 87 9.59 -16.03 13.84
C GLY A 87 9.62 -15.13 15.09
N LEU A 88 8.62 -14.30 15.22
CA LEU A 88 8.39 -13.40 16.35
C LEU A 88 7.24 -13.92 17.21
N ASP A 89 7.12 -15.25 17.34
CA ASP A 89 6.09 -15.88 18.15
C ASP A 89 6.10 -15.32 19.56
N GLY A 90 4.97 -14.82 20.02
CA GLY A 90 4.83 -14.11 21.29
C GLY A 90 4.95 -12.57 21.19
N ILE A 91 5.53 -12.02 20.13
CA ILE A 91 5.61 -10.57 19.87
C ILE A 91 4.60 -10.17 18.77
N ALA A 92 4.29 -11.10 17.89
CA ALA A 92 3.45 -10.91 16.72
C ALA A 92 2.00 -10.45 16.99
N PRO A 93 1.29 -10.82 18.06
CA PRO A 93 -0.08 -10.38 18.27
C PRO A 93 -0.24 -8.86 18.32
N ALA A 94 0.78 -8.14 18.75
CA ALA A 94 0.79 -6.69 18.83
C ALA A 94 1.04 -6.00 17.46
N GLU A 95 1.43 -6.76 16.46
CA GLU A 95 1.81 -6.24 15.14
C GLU A 95 0.72 -6.50 14.06
N ASN A 96 -0.41 -7.09 14.44
CA ASN A 96 -1.56 -7.26 13.57
C ASN A 96 -2.13 -5.90 13.10
N GLY A 97 -2.62 -5.87 11.86
CA GLY A 97 -3.17 -4.64 11.27
C GLY A 97 -2.11 -3.73 10.62
N ARG A 98 -0.85 -4.11 10.59
CA ARG A 98 0.21 -3.39 9.87
C ARG A 98 0.12 -3.62 8.36
N VAL A 99 0.78 -2.77 7.59
CA VAL A 99 0.75 -2.80 6.13
C VAL A 99 1.51 -4.00 5.59
N THR A 100 0.81 -4.86 4.87
CA THR A 100 1.39 -6.04 4.20
C THR A 100 1.71 -5.77 2.72
N CYS A 101 2.45 -6.67 2.09
CA CYS A 101 2.70 -6.64 0.64
C CYS A 101 1.39 -6.67 -0.17
N TYR A 102 0.35 -7.35 0.34
CA TYR A 102 -0.98 -7.38 -0.31
C TYR A 102 -1.68 -6.03 -0.30
N ALA A 103 -1.51 -5.24 0.77
CA ALA A 103 -2.02 -3.87 0.83
C ALA A 103 -1.34 -2.97 -0.22
N ALA A 104 -0.03 -3.15 -0.44
CA ALA A 104 0.69 -2.44 -1.48
C ALA A 104 0.20 -2.82 -2.88
N LEU A 105 0.02 -4.13 -3.16
CA LEU A 105 -0.56 -4.60 -4.42
C LEU A 105 -1.97 -4.05 -4.65
N ALA A 106 -2.81 -4.04 -3.62
CA ALA A 106 -4.16 -3.51 -3.71
C ALA A 106 -4.19 -2.00 -4.01
N LEU A 107 -3.30 -1.23 -3.38
CA LEU A 107 -3.17 0.21 -3.67
C LEU A 107 -2.65 0.45 -5.09
N LYS A 108 -1.66 -0.32 -5.56
CA LYS A 108 -1.16 -0.32 -6.94
C LYS A 108 -2.30 -0.51 -7.94
N ALA A 109 -3.08 -1.56 -7.78
CA ALA A 109 -4.20 -1.89 -8.66
C ALA A 109 -5.29 -0.79 -8.66
N ARG A 110 -5.59 -0.27 -7.48
CA ARG A 110 -6.57 0.82 -7.33
C ARG A 110 -6.08 2.11 -7.98
N ALA A 111 -4.81 2.48 -7.80
CA ALA A 111 -4.21 3.65 -8.44
C ALA A 111 -4.21 3.52 -9.97
N ALA A 112 -3.88 2.35 -10.50
CA ALA A 112 -3.91 2.08 -11.93
C ALA A 112 -5.34 2.19 -12.51
N LEU A 113 -6.35 1.73 -11.78
CA LEU A 113 -7.76 1.85 -12.20
C LEU A 113 -8.22 3.31 -12.23
N TYR A 114 -7.86 4.10 -11.21
CA TYR A 114 -8.19 5.53 -11.20
C TYR A 114 -7.48 6.29 -12.31
N ALA A 115 -6.19 6.02 -12.55
CA ALA A 115 -5.43 6.62 -13.65
C ALA A 115 -6.05 6.34 -15.02
N ALA A 116 -6.68 5.17 -15.20
CA ALA A 116 -7.37 4.78 -16.43
C ALA A 116 -8.80 5.34 -16.55
N SER A 117 -9.40 5.80 -15.44
CA SER A 117 -10.79 6.27 -15.41
C SER A 117 -11.00 7.51 -16.29
N PRO A 118 -12.21 7.74 -16.83
CA PRO A 118 -12.47 8.84 -17.76
C PRO A 118 -12.10 10.22 -17.22
N LEU A 119 -12.17 10.43 -15.90
CA LEU A 119 -11.79 11.70 -15.27
C LEU A 119 -10.30 12.03 -15.46
N PHE A 120 -9.45 11.03 -15.36
CA PHE A 120 -7.99 11.18 -15.46
C PHE A 120 -7.42 10.72 -16.81
N ASN A 121 -8.26 10.12 -17.66
CA ASN A 121 -7.93 9.61 -18.99
C ASN A 121 -8.98 10.06 -20.03
N PRO A 122 -9.14 11.37 -20.26
CA PRO A 122 -10.18 11.89 -21.15
C PRO A 122 -9.99 11.44 -22.60
N GLU A 123 -8.77 11.16 -23.01
CA GLU A 123 -8.43 10.68 -24.36
C GLU A 123 -8.70 9.16 -24.53
N ASN A 124 -9.15 8.49 -23.48
CA ASN A 124 -9.41 7.05 -23.45
C ASN A 124 -8.21 6.20 -23.92
N ASN A 125 -7.03 6.53 -23.41
CA ASN A 125 -5.82 5.77 -23.69
C ASN A 125 -5.99 4.32 -23.18
N LYS A 126 -6.00 3.39 -24.13
CA LYS A 126 -6.24 1.95 -23.86
C LYS A 126 -5.09 1.28 -23.11
N ASP A 127 -3.89 1.82 -23.17
CA ASP A 127 -2.74 1.28 -22.43
C ASP A 127 -2.91 1.47 -20.91
N LEU A 128 -3.54 2.55 -20.49
CA LEU A 128 -3.87 2.75 -19.07
C LEU A 128 -4.90 1.70 -18.59
N TRP A 129 -5.91 1.40 -19.41
CA TRP A 129 -6.88 0.34 -19.11
C TRP A 129 -6.24 -1.05 -19.07
N ARG A 130 -5.30 -1.34 -19.98
CA ARG A 130 -4.56 -2.60 -19.97
C ARG A 130 -3.73 -2.72 -18.68
N ARG A 131 -2.96 -1.69 -18.31
CA ARG A 131 -2.19 -1.66 -17.07
C ARG A 131 -3.07 -1.85 -15.82
N ALA A 132 -4.26 -1.22 -15.82
CA ALA A 132 -5.21 -1.40 -14.73
C ALA A 132 -5.72 -2.85 -14.66
N ALA A 133 -6.05 -3.46 -15.78
CA ALA A 133 -6.48 -4.86 -15.84
C ALA A 133 -5.38 -5.83 -15.37
N GLU A 134 -4.13 -5.63 -15.82
CA GLU A 134 -2.98 -6.41 -15.41
C GLU A 134 -2.70 -6.30 -13.91
N ALA A 135 -2.71 -5.09 -13.35
CA ALA A 135 -2.49 -4.87 -11.93
C ALA A 135 -3.60 -5.50 -11.06
N ASN A 136 -4.86 -5.41 -11.47
CA ASN A 136 -5.97 -6.05 -10.76
C ASN A 136 -5.91 -7.59 -10.86
N LYS A 137 -5.54 -8.13 -12.02
CA LYS A 137 -5.31 -9.56 -12.21
C LYS A 137 -4.21 -10.06 -11.28
N GLU A 138 -3.09 -9.36 -11.19
CA GLU A 138 -1.98 -9.69 -10.29
C GLU A 138 -2.43 -9.79 -8.83
N VAL A 139 -3.24 -8.84 -8.35
CA VAL A 139 -3.80 -8.89 -6.99
C VAL A 139 -4.65 -10.15 -6.79
N ILE A 140 -5.56 -10.44 -7.73
CA ILE A 140 -6.46 -11.58 -7.63
C ILE A 140 -5.65 -12.88 -7.59
N GLU A 141 -4.72 -13.06 -8.52
CA GLU A 141 -3.91 -14.27 -8.62
C GLU A 141 -3.03 -14.45 -7.37
N THR A 142 -2.35 -13.38 -6.93
CA THR A 142 -1.47 -13.42 -5.76
C THR A 142 -2.26 -13.70 -4.48
N CYS A 143 -3.37 -13.01 -4.26
CA CYS A 143 -4.20 -13.22 -3.08
C CYS A 143 -4.82 -14.63 -3.08
N THR A 144 -5.35 -15.11 -4.21
CA THR A 144 -5.93 -16.46 -4.30
C THR A 144 -4.88 -17.53 -4.05
N ALA A 145 -3.69 -17.41 -4.62
CA ALA A 145 -2.59 -18.35 -4.40
C ALA A 145 -2.14 -18.42 -2.93
N ASN A 146 -2.37 -17.35 -2.16
CA ASN A 146 -2.06 -17.27 -0.73
C ASN A 146 -3.27 -17.53 0.18
N GLY A 147 -4.35 -18.11 -0.36
CA GLY A 147 -5.50 -18.58 0.41
C GLY A 147 -6.53 -17.51 0.76
N PHE A 148 -6.40 -16.28 0.25
CA PHE A 148 -7.44 -15.27 0.39
C PHE A 148 -8.68 -15.65 -0.43
N LYS A 149 -9.84 -15.45 0.16
CA LYS A 149 -11.14 -15.69 -0.50
C LYS A 149 -12.16 -14.66 -0.04
N LEU A 150 -13.16 -14.44 -0.87
CA LEU A 150 -14.30 -13.62 -0.48
C LEU A 150 -15.17 -14.44 0.49
N SER A 151 -15.48 -13.85 1.63
CA SER A 151 -16.46 -14.39 2.57
C SER A 151 -17.89 -14.23 2.01
N LYS A 152 -18.82 -15.09 2.46
CA LYS A 152 -20.23 -14.90 2.13
C LYS A 152 -20.72 -13.60 2.76
N TYR A 153 -21.58 -12.87 2.02
CA TYR A 153 -22.12 -11.59 2.49
C TYR A 153 -22.77 -11.68 3.89
N SER A 154 -23.50 -12.76 4.14
CA SER A 154 -24.13 -13.02 5.43
C SER A 154 -23.14 -13.23 6.59
N GLU A 155 -21.92 -13.62 6.28
CA GLU A 155 -20.85 -13.84 7.26
C GLU A 155 -20.11 -12.54 7.60
N LEU A 156 -20.17 -11.53 6.73
CA LEU A 156 -19.50 -10.23 6.91
C LEU A 156 -20.15 -9.35 7.97
N TRP A 157 -21.43 -9.54 8.25
CA TRP A 157 -22.22 -8.64 9.12
C TRP A 157 -22.74 -9.31 10.39
N GLY A 158 -22.26 -10.52 10.72
CA GLY A 158 -22.66 -11.24 11.92
C GLY A 158 -21.98 -10.69 13.19
N PRO A 159 -22.61 -10.85 14.37
CA PRO A 159 -22.07 -10.34 15.65
C PRO A 159 -20.71 -10.96 16.05
N ASN A 160 -20.29 -12.05 15.42
CA ASN A 160 -19.04 -12.76 15.71
C ASN A 160 -17.90 -12.44 14.72
N ASN A 161 -18.09 -11.48 13.83
CA ASN A 161 -17.12 -11.24 12.74
C ASN A 161 -15.87 -10.45 13.17
N TRP A 162 -15.91 -9.80 14.33
CA TRP A 162 -14.77 -9.04 14.84
C TRP A 162 -13.71 -9.93 15.52
N SER A 163 -14.09 -11.16 15.91
CA SER A 163 -13.21 -12.09 16.63
C SER A 163 -12.62 -13.22 15.78
N ASN A 164 -13.10 -13.42 14.55
CA ASN A 164 -12.69 -14.55 13.71
C ASN A 164 -11.78 -14.17 12.52
N ASN A 165 -11.43 -12.90 12.37
CA ASN A 165 -10.53 -12.39 11.33
C ASN A 165 -9.23 -11.81 11.90
N GLU A 166 -8.89 -12.14 13.14
CA GLU A 166 -7.57 -11.90 13.73
C GLU A 166 -6.64 -13.09 13.54
#